data_b9652ee1b1be60b283fdf0426f1457ca
#
_entry.id   b9652ee1b1be60b283fdf0426f1457ca
#
_cell.length_a   1.000
_cell.length_b   1.000
_cell.length_c   1.000
_cell.angle_alpha   90.00
_cell.angle_beta   90.00
_cell.angle_gamma   90.00
#
_symmetry.space_group_name_H-M   'P 1'
#
loop_
_entity.id
_entity.type
_entity.pdbx_description
1 polymer ?
#
loop_
_entity_poly.entity_id
_entity_poly.type
_entity_poly.pdbx_seq_one_letter_code
_entity_poly.pdbx_strand_id
1 'polypeptide(L)'
;MNKTLILAAALALSATSTTAFAGQAFVRAELGSSDTEVRSGSFRASESDTAAIVSGGYWFTPNFAVEGHAGSLYNKDLGYDEELDLVSIGLGVAVKKNFGTDNTGFFIGARAGVARMTAQVREDTFDVIDDESSTKPYYGVNAGYDFSRRWGLSLAYDRRQADLNGVDVDVDTISVGGEWRF
;
A
#
# COMPACT_ATOMS: atom_id res chain seq x y z
N MET A 1 7.40 -9.50 14.21
CA MET A 1 6.76 -10.35 13.17
C MET A 1 7.77 -10.53 12.05
N ASN A 2 8.20 -11.77 11.77
CA ASN A 2 9.35 -12.02 10.89
C ASN A 2 9.11 -11.48 9.47
N LYS A 3 10.04 -10.66 8.97
CA LYS A 3 10.06 -10.13 7.59
C LYS A 3 9.86 -11.23 6.52
N THR A 4 10.21 -12.48 6.83
CA THR A 4 9.96 -13.68 6.04
C THR A 4 8.49 -14.08 5.91
N LEU A 5 7.63 -13.75 6.87
CA LEU A 5 6.20 -14.09 6.83
C LEU A 5 5.40 -13.19 5.87
N ILE A 6 5.79 -11.92 5.73
CA ILE A 6 5.16 -10.98 4.78
C ILE A 6 5.51 -11.38 3.34
N LEU A 7 6.75 -11.80 3.10
CA LEU A 7 7.19 -12.27 1.77
C LEU A 7 6.51 -13.60 1.39
N ALA A 8 6.27 -14.49 2.36
CA ALA A 8 5.59 -15.77 2.14
C ALA A 8 4.09 -15.60 1.83
N ALA A 9 3.41 -14.62 2.44
CA ALA A 9 2.00 -14.34 2.17
C ALA A 9 1.80 -13.77 0.74
N ALA A 10 2.72 -12.94 0.26
CA ALA A 10 2.69 -12.42 -1.12
C ALA A 10 2.94 -13.52 -2.17
N LEU A 11 3.77 -14.52 -1.86
CA LEU A 11 4.03 -15.65 -2.76
C LEU A 11 2.90 -16.71 -2.77
N ALA A 12 2.16 -16.88 -1.69
CA ALA A 12 1.09 -17.87 -1.61
C ALA A 12 -0.16 -17.51 -2.44
N LEU A 13 -0.39 -16.23 -2.75
CA LEU A 13 -1.47 -15.79 -3.63
C LEU A 13 -1.23 -16.07 -5.13
N SER A 14 -0.01 -16.44 -5.51
CA SER A 14 0.36 -16.68 -6.91
C SER A 14 0.07 -18.08 -7.44
N ALA A 15 -0.42 -19.03 -6.61
CA ALA A 15 -0.43 -20.46 -6.94
C ALA A 15 -1.76 -21.05 -7.39
N THR A 16 -2.85 -20.28 -7.54
CA THR A 16 -4.14 -20.85 -8.01
C THR A 16 -4.52 -20.34 -9.40
N SER A 17 -3.87 -20.89 -10.43
CA SER A 17 -4.33 -20.74 -11.81
C SER A 17 -5.48 -21.72 -12.10
N THR A 18 -6.71 -21.30 -11.89
CA THR A 18 -7.87 -21.98 -12.46
C THR A 18 -8.25 -21.30 -13.78
N THR A 19 -8.09 -22.05 -14.84
CA THR A 19 -8.46 -21.71 -16.21
C THR A 19 -9.97 -21.57 -16.36
N ALA A 20 -10.50 -20.36 -16.62
CA ALA A 20 -11.73 -20.09 -17.37
C ALA A 20 -12.20 -18.63 -17.43
N PHE A 21 -11.54 -17.67 -16.78
CA PHE A 21 -11.81 -16.25 -16.98
C PHE A 21 -10.49 -15.54 -17.37
N ALA A 22 -10.59 -14.59 -18.31
CA ALA A 22 -9.43 -13.83 -18.82
C ALA A 22 -8.80 -12.85 -17.79
N GLY A 23 -8.77 -13.25 -16.53
CA GLY A 23 -8.20 -12.49 -15.44
C GLY A 23 -6.74 -12.85 -15.19
N GLN A 24 -6.00 -11.95 -14.53
CA GLN A 24 -4.58 -12.11 -14.23
C GLN A 24 -4.32 -11.81 -12.76
N ALA A 25 -3.61 -12.72 -12.08
CA ALA A 25 -3.02 -12.39 -10.78
C ALA A 25 -1.91 -11.37 -10.97
N PHE A 26 -1.69 -10.51 -9.98
CA PHE A 26 -0.60 -9.55 -10.03
C PHE A 26 0.09 -9.38 -8.67
N VAL A 27 1.33 -8.93 -8.73
CA VAL A 27 2.08 -8.39 -7.60
C VAL A 27 2.59 -7.02 -8.01
N ARG A 28 2.51 -6.06 -7.08
CA ARG A 28 3.01 -4.70 -7.26
C ARG A 28 3.91 -4.33 -6.08
N ALA A 29 5.04 -3.72 -6.38
CA ALA A 29 5.92 -3.12 -5.38
C ALA A 29 6.00 -1.61 -5.64
N GLU A 30 5.87 -0.81 -4.59
CA GLU A 30 5.85 0.64 -4.64
C GLU A 30 6.83 1.19 -3.61
N LEU A 31 7.63 2.18 -4.01
CA LEU A 31 8.54 2.95 -3.17
C LEU A 31 8.23 4.42 -3.34
N GLY A 32 8.21 5.17 -2.23
CA GLY A 32 7.85 6.56 -2.28
C GLY A 32 8.13 7.32 -1.00
N SER A 33 7.48 8.46 -0.87
CA SER A 33 7.49 9.29 0.33
C SER A 33 6.07 9.42 0.87
N SER A 34 5.95 9.29 2.17
CA SER A 34 4.71 9.55 2.92
C SER A 34 4.86 10.81 3.74
N ASP A 35 3.88 11.70 3.62
CA ASP A 35 3.67 12.84 4.50
C ASP A 35 2.61 12.47 5.54
N THR A 36 2.99 12.44 6.81
CA THR A 36 2.10 12.15 7.92
C THR A 36 1.73 13.43 8.63
N GLU A 37 0.46 13.80 8.63
CA GLU A 37 -0.09 14.93 9.35
C GLU A 37 -0.86 14.44 10.59
N VAL A 38 -0.42 14.90 11.75
CA VAL A 38 -1.05 14.60 13.05
C VAL A 38 -1.81 15.82 13.53
N ARG A 39 -3.10 15.65 13.84
CA ARG A 39 -3.98 16.72 14.35
C ARG A 39 -4.54 16.35 15.71
N SER A 40 -4.25 17.18 16.71
CA SER A 40 -4.83 17.08 18.06
C SER A 40 -5.26 18.47 18.54
N GLY A 41 -6.56 18.73 18.53
CA GLY A 41 -7.09 20.07 18.89
C GLY A 41 -6.57 21.18 18.00
N SER A 42 -5.80 22.11 18.59
CA SER A 42 -5.15 23.24 17.88
C SER A 42 -3.72 22.91 17.43
N PHE A 43 -3.18 21.75 17.76
CA PHE A 43 -1.83 21.33 17.41
C PHE A 43 -1.82 20.62 16.06
N ARG A 44 -0.83 20.96 15.22
CA ARG A 44 -0.58 20.38 13.92
C ARG A 44 0.89 20.12 13.75
N ALA A 45 1.28 18.91 13.42
CA ALA A 45 2.64 18.53 13.06
C ALA A 45 2.60 17.69 11.78
N SER A 46 3.54 17.90 10.88
CA SER A 46 3.72 17.08 9.68
C SER A 46 5.17 16.63 9.57
N GLU A 47 5.37 15.40 9.17
CA GLU A 47 6.68 14.81 8.97
C GLU A 47 6.64 13.88 7.74
N SER A 48 7.72 13.89 6.95
CA SER A 48 7.83 13.07 5.73
C SER A 48 8.85 11.97 5.94
N ASP A 49 8.55 10.77 5.43
CA ASP A 49 9.45 9.63 5.48
C ASP A 49 9.30 8.73 4.24
N THR A 50 10.19 7.74 4.13
CA THR A 50 10.17 6.77 3.03
C THR A 50 9.08 5.73 3.25
N ALA A 51 8.25 5.52 2.22
CA ALA A 51 7.23 4.47 2.21
C ALA A 51 7.63 3.31 1.29
N ALA A 52 7.37 2.09 1.75
CA ALA A 52 7.51 0.87 0.96
C ALA A 52 6.25 0.03 1.07
N ILE A 53 5.59 -0.24 -0.06
CA ILE A 53 4.30 -0.94 -0.10
C ILE A 53 4.41 -2.11 -1.08
N VAL A 54 3.90 -3.27 -0.69
CA VAL A 54 3.72 -4.44 -1.55
C VAL A 54 2.22 -4.74 -1.63
N SER A 55 1.72 -4.90 -2.84
CA SER A 55 0.33 -5.23 -3.12
C SER A 55 0.25 -6.50 -3.96
N GLY A 56 -0.83 -7.23 -3.82
CA GLY A 56 -1.13 -8.37 -4.67
C GLY A 56 -2.64 -8.51 -4.85
N GLY A 57 -3.06 -9.09 -5.95
CA GLY A 57 -4.48 -9.20 -6.23
C GLY A 57 -4.79 -9.91 -7.54
N TYR A 58 -6.00 -9.69 -8.01
CA TYR A 58 -6.49 -10.32 -9.22
C TYR A 58 -7.29 -9.34 -10.08
N TRP A 59 -6.85 -9.14 -11.30
CA TRP A 59 -7.58 -8.43 -12.35
C TRP A 59 -8.63 -9.35 -12.95
N PHE A 60 -9.90 -9.14 -12.63
CA PHE A 60 -11.03 -9.91 -13.20
C PHE A 60 -11.29 -9.50 -14.64
N THR A 61 -11.06 -8.26 -14.94
CA THR A 61 -11.11 -7.67 -16.28
C THR A 61 -9.88 -6.81 -16.50
N PRO A 62 -9.57 -6.36 -17.72
CA PRO A 62 -8.48 -5.39 -17.93
C PRO A 62 -8.63 -4.09 -17.15
N ASN A 63 -9.84 -3.80 -16.66
CA ASN A 63 -10.17 -2.52 -16.03
C ASN A 63 -10.54 -2.61 -14.54
N PHE A 64 -10.73 -3.83 -13.97
CA PHE A 64 -11.19 -4.02 -12.60
C PHE A 64 -10.42 -5.12 -11.89
N ALA A 65 -9.92 -4.83 -10.69
CA ALA A 65 -9.24 -5.78 -9.81
C ALA A 65 -9.73 -5.69 -8.37
N VAL A 66 -9.47 -6.76 -7.62
CA VAL A 66 -9.42 -6.76 -6.16
C VAL A 66 -7.97 -6.86 -5.73
N GLU A 67 -7.57 -6.09 -4.73
CA GLU A 67 -6.20 -6.05 -4.24
C GLU A 67 -6.13 -6.11 -2.72
N GLY A 68 -5.02 -6.66 -2.22
CA GLY A 68 -4.58 -6.49 -0.86
C GLY A 68 -3.20 -5.85 -0.84
N HIS A 69 -2.90 -5.06 0.18
CA HIS A 69 -1.59 -4.45 0.34
C HIS A 69 -1.08 -4.57 1.77
N ALA A 70 0.23 -4.53 1.91
CA ALA A 70 0.93 -4.36 3.17
C ALA A 70 2.15 -3.48 2.94
N GLY A 71 2.46 -2.59 3.88
CA GLY A 71 3.62 -1.72 3.73
C GLY A 71 3.96 -0.95 5.00
N SER A 72 5.19 -0.46 5.06
CA SER A 72 5.66 0.52 6.02
C SER A 72 5.51 1.91 5.39
N LEU A 73 4.84 2.80 6.11
CA LEU A 73 4.55 4.16 5.67
C LEU A 73 5.44 5.19 6.37
N TYR A 74 6.02 4.82 7.51
CA TYR A 74 6.88 5.67 8.32
C TYR A 74 7.78 4.79 9.18
N ASN A 75 9.06 5.13 9.28
CA ASN A 75 10.03 4.47 10.14
C ASN A 75 11.00 5.53 10.64
N LYS A 76 10.96 5.82 11.93
CA LYS A 76 11.85 6.80 12.56
C LYS A 76 12.57 6.21 13.75
N ASP A 77 13.89 6.32 13.72
CA ASP A 77 14.75 6.09 14.88
C ASP A 77 14.63 7.31 15.82
N LEU A 78 14.09 7.10 17.02
CA LEU A 78 13.92 8.12 18.05
C LEU A 78 15.17 8.29 18.92
N GLY A 79 16.21 7.47 18.71
CA GLY A 79 17.39 7.40 19.56
C GLY A 79 17.12 6.59 20.85
N TYR A 80 18.17 6.09 21.50
CA TYR A 80 18.08 5.20 22.68
C TYR A 80 17.45 3.83 22.38
N ASP A 81 17.64 3.27 21.18
CA ASP A 81 17.09 1.99 20.69
C ASP A 81 15.54 1.97 20.55
N GLU A 82 14.88 3.13 20.51
CA GLU A 82 13.46 3.24 20.22
C GLU A 82 13.21 3.52 18.74
N GLU A 83 12.40 2.67 18.07
CA GLU A 83 11.92 2.84 16.68
C GLU A 83 10.41 3.00 16.65
N LEU A 84 9.91 3.99 15.93
CA LEU A 84 8.50 4.16 15.64
C LEU A 84 8.21 3.67 14.22
N ASP A 85 7.44 2.59 14.11
CA ASP A 85 6.99 2.02 12.84
C ASP A 85 5.49 2.26 12.61
N LEU A 86 5.11 2.80 11.46
CA LEU A 86 3.73 2.86 11.01
C LEU A 86 3.50 1.87 9.88
N VAL A 87 2.77 0.80 10.17
CA VAL A 87 2.48 -0.28 9.22
C VAL A 87 1.03 -0.21 8.78
N SER A 88 0.78 -0.41 7.48
CA SER A 88 -0.56 -0.49 6.89
C SER A 88 -0.78 -1.86 6.26
N ILE A 89 -1.96 -2.45 6.53
CA ILE A 89 -2.46 -3.64 5.83
C ILE A 89 -3.89 -3.33 5.36
N GLY A 90 -4.21 -3.61 4.12
CA GLY A 90 -5.54 -3.28 3.60
C GLY A 90 -6.02 -4.20 2.49
N LEU A 91 -7.33 -4.07 2.23
CA LEU A 91 -8.03 -4.75 1.13
C LEU A 91 -8.88 -3.72 0.38
N GLY A 92 -8.92 -3.83 -0.93
CA GLY A 92 -9.65 -2.88 -1.75
C GLY A 92 -9.91 -3.35 -3.17
N VAL A 93 -10.38 -2.41 -3.95
CA VAL A 93 -10.59 -2.56 -5.39
C VAL A 93 -9.74 -1.55 -6.14
N ALA A 94 -9.30 -1.94 -7.33
CA ALA A 94 -8.59 -1.07 -8.24
C ALA A 94 -9.29 -1.05 -9.61
N VAL A 95 -9.32 0.12 -10.21
CA VAL A 95 -9.80 0.33 -11.57
C VAL A 95 -8.72 1.03 -12.38
N LYS A 96 -8.61 0.69 -13.66
CA LYS A 96 -7.72 1.40 -14.60
C LYS A 96 -8.28 1.45 -16.01
N LYS A 97 -7.87 2.44 -16.76
CA LYS A 97 -8.16 2.60 -18.17
C LYS A 97 -6.86 2.78 -18.95
N ASN A 98 -6.54 1.82 -19.82
CA ASN A 98 -5.46 1.92 -20.78
C ASN A 98 -5.95 2.66 -22.04
N PHE A 99 -5.06 3.44 -22.64
CA PHE A 99 -5.32 4.22 -23.86
C PHE A 99 -4.63 3.66 -25.10
N GLY A 100 -3.78 2.62 -24.94
CA GLY A 100 -3.14 1.94 -26.05
C GLY A 100 -3.94 0.74 -26.55
N THR A 101 -3.38 0.01 -27.51
CA THR A 101 -3.95 -1.23 -28.04
C THR A 101 -3.72 -2.39 -27.08
N ASP A 102 -4.62 -3.39 -27.11
CA ASP A 102 -4.47 -4.64 -26.33
C ASP A 102 -4.29 -4.45 -24.81
N ASN A 103 -4.91 -3.39 -24.22
CA ASN A 103 -4.78 -3.03 -22.82
C ASN A 103 -3.32 -2.78 -22.39
N THR A 104 -2.52 -2.20 -23.27
CA THR A 104 -1.16 -1.70 -23.02
C THR A 104 -1.10 -0.19 -23.18
N GLY A 105 0.11 0.38 -23.03
CA GLY A 105 0.34 1.80 -23.21
C GLY A 105 0.04 2.60 -21.96
N PHE A 106 -0.15 3.90 -22.15
CA PHE A 106 -0.46 4.81 -21.06
C PHE A 106 -1.79 4.45 -20.39
N PHE A 107 -1.86 4.58 -19.07
CA PHE A 107 -3.09 4.37 -18.31
C PHE A 107 -3.27 5.39 -17.18
N ILE A 108 -4.53 5.56 -16.78
CA ILE A 108 -4.91 6.19 -15.54
C ILE A 108 -5.73 5.19 -14.71
N GLY A 109 -5.67 5.30 -13.39
CA GLY A 109 -6.39 4.40 -12.51
C GLY A 109 -6.73 5.06 -11.18
N ALA A 110 -7.55 4.34 -10.43
CA ALA A 110 -7.90 4.67 -9.05
C ALA A 110 -8.01 3.41 -8.23
N ARG A 111 -7.82 3.53 -6.92
CA ARG A 111 -8.00 2.45 -5.96
C ARG A 111 -8.70 2.97 -4.71
N ALA A 112 -9.49 2.11 -4.07
CA ALA A 112 -10.14 2.42 -2.81
C ALA A 112 -10.43 1.15 -2.03
N GLY A 113 -10.48 1.26 -0.71
CA GLY A 113 -10.74 0.12 0.16
C GLY A 113 -10.71 0.50 1.63
N VAL A 114 -10.42 -0.49 2.47
CA VAL A 114 -10.20 -0.31 3.90
C VAL A 114 -8.79 -0.74 4.24
N ALA A 115 -8.12 0.03 5.09
CA ALA A 115 -6.79 -0.27 5.60
C ALA A 115 -6.79 -0.20 7.12
N ARG A 116 -6.12 -1.16 7.74
CA ARG A 116 -5.74 -1.12 9.13
C ARG A 116 -4.34 -0.57 9.24
N MET A 117 -4.20 0.54 9.94
CA MET A 117 -2.93 1.14 10.28
C MET A 117 -2.60 0.79 11.73
N THR A 118 -1.37 0.38 11.97
CA THR A 118 -0.86 0.03 13.29
C THR A 118 0.42 0.83 13.54
N ALA A 119 0.40 1.64 14.59
CA ALA A 119 1.59 2.29 15.12
C ALA A 119 2.22 1.35 16.14
N GLN A 120 3.52 1.05 16.00
CA GLN A 120 4.28 0.20 16.91
C GLN A 120 5.48 0.98 17.43
N VAL A 121 5.59 1.09 18.75
CA VAL A 121 6.81 1.56 19.41
C VAL A 121 7.60 0.33 19.82
N ARG A 122 8.83 0.21 19.35
CA ARG A 122 9.75 -0.89 19.70
C ARG A 122 10.86 -0.35 20.56
N GLU A 123 11.06 -0.99 21.71
CA GLU A 123 12.24 -0.88 22.56
C GLU A 123 12.99 -2.20 22.43
N ASP A 124 14.15 -2.20 21.77
CA ASP A 124 14.93 -3.40 21.41
C ASP A 124 14.25 -4.32 20.35
N THR A 125 15.02 -5.19 19.70
CA THR A 125 14.66 -5.94 18.46
C THR A 125 13.43 -6.86 18.61
N PHE A 126 12.90 -7.11 19.80
CA PHE A 126 11.86 -8.10 20.07
C PHE A 126 10.70 -7.68 20.99
N ASP A 127 10.72 -6.51 21.63
CA ASP A 127 9.65 -6.10 22.56
C ASP A 127 8.79 -4.98 21.96
N VAL A 128 7.51 -5.27 21.66
CA VAL A 128 6.49 -4.29 21.31
C VAL A 128 5.82 -3.85 22.62
N ILE A 129 6.07 -2.60 23.01
CA ILE A 129 5.58 -2.07 24.31
C ILE A 129 4.15 -1.58 24.18
N ASP A 130 3.76 -1.03 23.01
CA ASP A 130 2.42 -0.52 22.77
C ASP A 130 2.05 -0.69 21.29
N ASP A 131 0.85 -1.21 21.00
CA ASP A 131 0.30 -1.28 19.65
C ASP A 131 -1.07 -0.63 19.60
N GLU A 132 -1.21 0.38 18.80
CA GLU A 132 -2.49 1.01 18.55
C GLU A 132 -2.87 0.85 17.08
N SER A 133 -4.12 0.48 16.83
CA SER A 133 -4.57 0.22 15.48
C SER A 133 -5.91 0.87 15.16
N SER A 134 -6.02 1.41 13.96
CA SER A 134 -7.25 1.99 13.42
C SER A 134 -7.54 1.41 12.05
N THR A 135 -8.83 1.13 11.78
CA THR A 135 -9.28 0.68 10.47
C THR A 135 -10.15 1.76 9.84
N LYS A 136 -9.70 2.33 8.75
CA LYS A 136 -10.38 3.43 8.04
C LYS A 136 -10.37 3.19 6.53
N PRO A 137 -11.22 3.87 5.76
CA PRO A 137 -11.12 3.88 4.31
C PRO A 137 -9.79 4.47 3.83
N TYR A 138 -9.30 3.95 2.71
CA TYR A 138 -8.23 4.57 1.92
C TYR A 138 -8.66 4.73 0.48
N TYR A 139 -8.05 5.68 -0.22
CA TYR A 139 -8.24 5.88 -1.65
C TYR A 139 -6.98 6.46 -2.28
N GLY A 140 -6.85 6.23 -3.58
CA GLY A 140 -5.72 6.73 -4.34
C GLY A 140 -6.01 6.80 -5.83
N VAL A 141 -5.14 7.51 -6.52
CA VAL A 141 -5.14 7.62 -7.98
C VAL A 141 -3.74 7.29 -8.51
N ASN A 142 -3.67 6.77 -9.72
CA ASN A 142 -2.39 6.46 -10.34
C ASN A 142 -2.42 6.70 -11.84
N ALA A 143 -1.25 6.95 -12.39
CA ALA A 143 -1.03 7.03 -13.82
C ALA A 143 0.28 6.30 -14.16
N GLY A 144 0.33 5.67 -15.33
CA GLY A 144 1.49 4.87 -15.65
C GLY A 144 1.51 4.39 -17.09
N TYR A 145 2.41 3.46 -17.34
CA TYR A 145 2.59 2.87 -18.66
C TYR A 145 2.73 1.35 -18.54
N ASP A 146 1.84 0.62 -19.20
CA ASP A 146 1.92 -0.82 -19.37
C ASP A 146 2.76 -1.15 -20.62
N PHE A 147 4.00 -1.59 -20.41
CA PHE A 147 4.93 -1.96 -21.49
C PHE A 147 4.48 -3.25 -22.19
N SER A 148 3.76 -4.08 -21.48
CA SER A 148 3.16 -5.32 -21.97
C SER A 148 1.93 -5.68 -21.15
N ARG A 149 1.23 -6.74 -21.55
CA ARG A 149 0.15 -7.31 -20.73
C ARG A 149 0.63 -7.83 -19.36
N ARG A 150 1.94 -8.06 -19.20
CA ARG A 150 2.52 -8.67 -18.01
C ARG A 150 3.13 -7.67 -17.04
N TRP A 151 3.63 -6.51 -17.52
CA TRP A 151 4.24 -5.58 -16.62
C TRP A 151 4.12 -4.12 -17.02
N GLY A 152 4.06 -3.26 -16.02
CA GLY A 152 3.97 -1.83 -16.17
C GLY A 152 4.60 -1.10 -15.00
N LEU A 153 4.79 0.21 -15.17
CA LEU A 153 5.22 1.15 -14.16
C LEU A 153 4.17 2.22 -13.93
N SER A 154 4.06 2.70 -12.71
CA SER A 154 3.12 3.77 -12.34
C SER A 154 3.69 4.72 -11.31
N LEU A 155 3.17 5.95 -11.33
CA LEU A 155 3.20 6.91 -10.26
C LEU A 155 1.84 6.89 -9.58
N ALA A 156 1.80 6.80 -8.26
CA ALA A 156 0.57 6.76 -7.48
C ALA A 156 0.58 7.83 -6.39
N TYR A 157 -0.62 8.30 -6.05
CA TYR A 157 -0.91 9.10 -4.87
C TYR A 157 -2.02 8.42 -4.09
N ASP A 158 -1.78 8.16 -2.82
CA ASP A 158 -2.72 7.54 -1.90
C ASP A 158 -2.92 8.38 -0.66
N ARG A 159 -4.17 8.42 -0.20
CA ARG A 159 -4.52 8.99 1.08
C ARG A 159 -5.09 7.92 1.98
N ARG A 160 -4.53 7.82 3.18
CA ARG A 160 -4.94 6.94 4.27
C ARG A 160 -5.25 7.77 5.50
N GLN A 161 -6.22 7.32 6.28
CA GLN A 161 -6.60 7.98 7.52
C GLN A 161 -6.54 6.98 8.67
N ALA A 162 -6.19 7.44 9.85
CA ALA A 162 -6.27 6.69 11.08
C ALA A 162 -6.80 7.59 12.20
N ASP A 163 -7.43 6.99 13.20
CA ASP A 163 -7.83 7.63 14.44
C ASP A 163 -7.19 6.82 15.58
N LEU A 164 -6.18 7.40 16.19
CA LEU A 164 -5.39 6.78 17.24
C LEU A 164 -5.62 7.57 18.54
N ASN A 165 -6.31 6.98 19.52
CA ASN A 165 -6.65 7.59 20.82
C ASN A 165 -7.29 8.99 20.72
N GLY A 166 -8.15 9.23 19.70
CA GLY A 166 -8.76 10.54 19.47
C GLY A 166 -7.84 11.56 18.82
N VAL A 167 -6.73 11.10 18.25
CA VAL A 167 -5.82 11.87 17.39
C VAL A 167 -6.05 11.46 15.95
N ASP A 168 -6.46 12.40 15.11
CA ASP A 168 -6.61 12.16 13.67
C ASP A 168 -5.22 12.18 13.00
N VAL A 169 -4.91 11.10 12.28
CA VAL A 169 -3.69 10.95 11.50
C VAL A 169 -4.06 10.80 10.04
N ASP A 170 -3.63 11.74 9.22
CA ASP A 170 -3.72 11.69 7.76
C ASP A 170 -2.34 11.33 7.19
N VAL A 171 -2.30 10.34 6.29
CA VAL A 171 -1.07 9.93 5.60
C VAL A 171 -1.28 10.03 4.10
N ASP A 172 -0.56 10.95 3.48
CA ASP A 172 -0.50 11.16 2.04
C ASP A 172 0.79 10.54 1.50
N THR A 173 0.69 9.61 0.55
CA THR A 173 1.84 8.89 0.00
C THR A 173 1.94 9.12 -1.50
N ILE A 174 3.10 9.57 -1.97
CA ILE A 174 3.45 9.59 -3.40
C ILE A 174 4.48 8.49 -3.64
N SER A 175 4.20 7.58 -4.59
CA SER A 175 5.05 6.43 -4.86
C SER A 175 5.23 6.15 -6.34
N VAL A 176 6.37 5.52 -6.68
CA VAL A 176 6.63 4.89 -7.97
C VAL A 176 6.57 3.38 -7.76
N GLY A 177 5.83 2.69 -8.62
CA GLY A 177 5.64 1.26 -8.50
C GLY A 177 5.74 0.48 -9.79
N GLY A 178 6.19 -0.78 -9.66
CA GLY A 178 6.19 -1.77 -10.72
C GLY A 178 5.14 -2.86 -10.46
N GLU A 179 4.34 -3.19 -11.47
CA GLU A 179 3.35 -4.25 -11.42
C GLU A 179 3.71 -5.37 -12.37
N TRP A 180 3.71 -6.60 -11.85
CA TRP A 180 3.89 -7.82 -12.64
C TRP A 180 2.60 -8.65 -12.61
N ARG A 181 2.13 -9.11 -13.79
CA ARG A 181 0.91 -9.90 -14.01
C ARG A 181 1.26 -11.29 -14.56
N PHE A 182 0.55 -12.29 -14.08
CA PHE A 182 0.78 -13.70 -14.41
C PHE A 182 -0.31 -14.25 -15.33
#